data_9d851a9920ae538183c3c893e5541f29
#
_entry.id   9d851a9920ae538183c3c893e5541f29
#
_cell.length_a   1.000
_cell.length_b   1.000
_cell.length_c   1.000
_cell.angle_alpha   90.00
_cell.angle_beta   90.00
_cell.angle_gamma   90.00
#
_symmetry.space_group_name_H-M   'P 1'
#
loop_
_entity.id
_entity.type
_entity.pdbx_description
1 polymer ?
#
loop_
_entity_poly.entity_id
_entity_poly.type
_entity_poly.pdbx_seq_one_letter_code
_entity_poly.pdbx_strand_id
1 'polypeptide(L)'
;VTVAATQMACSWDLEANLETAERLVREAAAQGAQIILIQELFETPYFCQKPNPDYLQLATPTAENPAIAHFQKVARELQVVLPISFYERAGRARFNIIAILDADGSNLGVYRKSHIPDGPGYHEKYYFNPGDTGFKVWDTRYAKIGVGICWDQWFPEAARSMAPVSYTHLR
;
A
#
# COMPACT_ATOMS: atom_id res chain seq x y z
N VAL A 1 -9.91 16.44 8.02
CA VAL A 1 -9.39 15.62 6.90
C VAL A 1 -10.42 14.56 6.56
N THR A 2 -10.78 14.45 5.28
CA THR A 2 -11.69 13.39 4.79
C THR A 2 -10.87 12.26 4.23
N VAL A 3 -11.15 11.04 4.68
CA VAL A 3 -10.47 9.82 4.24
C VAL A 3 -11.44 8.91 3.50
N ALA A 4 -10.94 8.15 2.54
CA ALA A 4 -11.69 7.14 1.82
C ALA A 4 -10.89 5.86 1.68
N ALA A 5 -11.59 4.74 1.55
CA ALA A 5 -11.02 3.46 1.15
C ALA A 5 -11.80 2.94 -0.06
N THR A 6 -11.08 2.42 -1.03
CA THR A 6 -11.66 1.82 -2.23
C THR A 6 -11.61 0.29 -2.17
N GLN A 7 -12.52 -0.35 -2.88
CA GLN A 7 -12.53 -1.80 -3.03
C GLN A 7 -12.94 -2.18 -4.44
N MET A 8 -12.20 -3.10 -5.04
CA MET A 8 -12.48 -3.61 -6.39
C MET A 8 -12.11 -5.08 -6.52
N ALA A 9 -12.65 -5.75 -7.53
CA ALA A 9 -12.15 -7.03 -7.98
C ALA A 9 -10.91 -6.82 -8.87
N CYS A 10 -9.85 -7.58 -8.62
CA CYS A 10 -8.63 -7.53 -9.41
C CYS A 10 -8.57 -8.70 -10.41
N SER A 11 -8.07 -8.42 -11.59
CA SER A 11 -7.78 -9.39 -12.64
C SER A 11 -6.26 -9.58 -12.83
N TRP A 12 -5.85 -10.49 -13.71
CA TRP A 12 -4.45 -10.63 -14.10
C TRP A 12 -3.99 -9.58 -15.12
N ASP A 13 -4.88 -8.70 -15.53
CA ASP A 13 -4.59 -7.55 -16.38
C ASP A 13 -4.27 -6.34 -15.50
N LEU A 14 -2.98 -6.04 -15.40
CA LEU A 14 -2.49 -4.92 -14.59
C LEU A 14 -3.06 -3.58 -15.03
N GLU A 15 -3.13 -3.33 -16.35
CA GLU A 15 -3.61 -2.05 -16.88
C GLU A 15 -5.08 -1.83 -16.50
N ALA A 16 -5.92 -2.85 -16.67
CA ALA A 16 -7.33 -2.81 -16.25
C ALA A 16 -7.49 -2.59 -14.73
N ASN A 17 -6.59 -3.16 -13.91
CA ASN A 17 -6.61 -2.92 -12.47
C ASN A 17 -6.20 -1.48 -12.13
N LEU A 18 -5.18 -0.91 -12.79
CA LEU A 18 -4.75 0.47 -12.58
C LEU A 18 -5.86 1.46 -12.99
N GLU A 19 -6.50 1.26 -14.13
CA GLU A 19 -7.62 2.09 -14.61
C GLU A 19 -8.81 2.04 -13.64
N THR A 20 -9.15 0.85 -13.15
CA THR A 20 -10.25 0.68 -12.20
C THR A 20 -9.93 1.38 -10.87
N ALA A 21 -8.71 1.21 -10.35
CA ALA A 21 -8.27 1.86 -9.13
C ALA A 21 -8.26 3.40 -9.29
N GLU A 22 -7.75 3.92 -10.41
CA GLU A 22 -7.76 5.35 -10.69
C GLU A 22 -9.18 5.91 -10.74
N ARG A 23 -10.11 5.25 -11.43
CA ARG A 23 -11.51 5.67 -11.48
C ARG A 23 -12.09 5.81 -10.07
N LEU A 24 -11.87 4.82 -9.20
CA LEU A 24 -12.35 4.85 -7.81
C LEU A 24 -11.67 5.97 -6.99
N VAL A 25 -10.39 6.21 -7.21
CA VAL A 25 -9.66 7.33 -6.58
C VAL A 25 -10.26 8.66 -7.02
N ARG A 26 -10.54 8.86 -8.30
CA ARG A 26 -11.18 10.07 -8.84
C ARG A 26 -12.58 10.27 -8.28
N GLU A 27 -13.37 9.22 -8.15
CA GLU A 27 -14.71 9.26 -7.55
C GLU A 27 -14.63 9.68 -6.06
N ALA A 28 -13.69 9.13 -5.30
CA ALA A 28 -13.48 9.50 -3.91
C ALA A 28 -12.99 10.95 -3.75
N ALA A 29 -12.06 11.38 -4.58
CA ALA A 29 -11.56 12.76 -4.60
C ALA A 29 -12.68 13.76 -4.94
N ALA A 30 -13.54 13.44 -5.91
CA ALA A 30 -14.70 14.27 -6.25
C ALA A 30 -15.71 14.41 -5.10
N GLN A 31 -15.74 13.47 -4.16
CA GLN A 31 -16.52 13.52 -2.93
C GLN A 31 -15.78 14.23 -1.77
N GLY A 32 -14.62 14.80 -2.03
CA GLY A 32 -13.84 15.58 -1.07
C GLY A 32 -12.83 14.76 -0.23
N ALA A 33 -12.56 13.51 -0.60
CA ALA A 33 -11.52 12.74 0.07
C ALA A 33 -10.12 13.30 -0.22
N GLN A 34 -9.31 13.42 0.82
CA GLN A 34 -7.96 13.98 0.76
C GLN A 34 -6.88 12.90 0.92
N ILE A 35 -7.21 11.82 1.62
CA ILE A 35 -6.36 10.63 1.77
C ILE A 35 -7.20 9.43 1.33
N ILE A 36 -6.74 8.70 0.31
CA ILE A 36 -7.52 7.64 -0.31
C ILE A 36 -6.70 6.36 -0.33
N LEU A 37 -7.16 5.34 0.39
CA LEU A 37 -6.52 4.04 0.49
C LEU A 37 -7.05 3.11 -0.59
N ILE A 38 -6.15 2.54 -1.38
CA ILE A 38 -6.43 1.44 -2.31
C ILE A 38 -6.12 0.12 -1.58
N GLN A 39 -6.82 -0.95 -1.93
CA GLN A 39 -6.67 -2.25 -1.28
C GLN A 39 -5.25 -2.84 -1.42
N GLU A 40 -4.90 -3.74 -0.49
CA GLU A 40 -3.62 -4.46 -0.48
C GLU A 40 -3.41 -5.26 -1.78
N LEU A 41 -2.20 -5.15 -2.39
CA LEU A 41 -1.76 -5.94 -3.56
C LEU A 41 -2.72 -5.88 -4.77
N PHE A 42 -3.31 -4.71 -5.02
CA PHE A 42 -4.36 -4.51 -6.02
C PHE A 42 -3.90 -4.67 -7.48
N GLU A 43 -2.60 -4.77 -7.74
CA GLU A 43 -2.05 -4.95 -9.09
C GLU A 43 -2.44 -6.30 -9.72
N THR A 44 -2.81 -7.28 -8.90
CA THR A 44 -3.20 -8.63 -9.33
C THR A 44 -4.32 -9.18 -8.43
N PRO A 45 -4.95 -10.31 -8.79
CA PRO A 45 -5.66 -11.10 -7.82
C PRO A 45 -4.75 -11.48 -6.66
N TYR A 46 -5.29 -11.69 -5.46
CA TYR A 46 -4.51 -12.11 -4.31
C TYR A 46 -3.86 -13.49 -4.56
N PHE A 47 -2.62 -13.46 -5.01
CA PHE A 47 -1.88 -14.65 -5.49
C PHE A 47 -1.39 -15.55 -4.35
N CYS A 48 -1.37 -15.06 -3.11
CA CYS A 48 -0.85 -15.79 -1.96
C CYS A 48 -1.74 -16.95 -1.48
N GLN A 49 -2.87 -17.20 -2.15
CA GLN A 49 -3.76 -18.32 -1.80
C GLN A 49 -3.10 -19.69 -1.91
N LYS A 50 -2.11 -19.83 -2.78
CA LYS A 50 -1.34 -21.07 -2.98
C LYS A 50 0.12 -20.73 -3.27
N PRO A 51 1.09 -21.54 -2.79
CA PRO A 51 2.48 -21.45 -3.25
C PRO A 51 2.57 -21.72 -4.74
N ASN A 52 3.12 -20.77 -5.50
CA ASN A 52 3.41 -20.91 -6.92
C ASN A 52 4.69 -20.14 -7.26
N PRO A 53 5.77 -20.83 -7.71
CA PRO A 53 7.04 -20.20 -8.02
C PRO A 53 6.94 -19.16 -9.17
N ASP A 54 5.98 -19.32 -10.09
CA ASP A 54 5.79 -18.38 -11.19
C ASP A 54 5.39 -16.99 -10.70
N TYR A 55 4.69 -16.90 -9.57
CA TYR A 55 4.27 -15.62 -8.99
C TYR A 55 5.41 -14.84 -8.29
N LEU A 56 6.58 -15.48 -8.09
CA LEU A 56 7.76 -14.77 -7.61
C LEU A 56 8.25 -13.69 -8.60
N GLN A 57 7.88 -13.83 -9.88
CA GLN A 57 8.21 -12.87 -10.94
C GLN A 57 7.33 -11.62 -10.94
N LEU A 58 6.21 -11.62 -10.21
CA LEU A 58 5.33 -10.45 -10.08
C LEU A 58 5.97 -9.30 -9.30
N ALA A 59 7.01 -9.60 -8.50
CA ALA A 59 7.70 -8.61 -7.69
C ALA A 59 8.53 -7.64 -8.55
N THR A 60 8.33 -6.35 -8.35
CA THR A 60 9.04 -5.28 -9.06
C THR A 60 9.85 -4.40 -8.08
N PRO A 61 10.99 -3.82 -8.52
CA PRO A 61 11.64 -2.78 -7.72
C PRO A 61 10.71 -1.56 -7.58
N THR A 62 10.74 -0.90 -6.43
CA THR A 62 9.92 0.30 -6.19
C THR A 62 10.06 1.37 -7.26
N ALA A 63 11.30 1.62 -7.73
CA ALA A 63 11.58 2.63 -8.75
C ALA A 63 11.06 2.26 -10.15
N GLU A 64 10.77 0.99 -10.41
CA GLU A 64 10.31 0.47 -11.69
C GLU A 64 8.82 0.08 -11.66
N ASN A 65 8.18 0.18 -10.49
CA ASN A 65 6.80 -0.26 -10.34
C ASN A 65 5.83 0.66 -11.10
N PRO A 66 4.99 0.11 -12.01
CA PRO A 66 4.11 0.90 -12.85
C PRO A 66 3.01 1.61 -12.07
N ALA A 67 2.48 1.02 -10.99
CA ALA A 67 1.46 1.65 -10.17
C ALA A 67 2.02 2.89 -9.45
N ILE A 68 3.26 2.86 -8.97
CA ILE A 68 3.89 4.03 -8.36
C ILE A 68 3.99 5.18 -9.36
N ALA A 69 4.55 4.91 -10.57
CA ALA A 69 4.70 5.92 -11.61
C ALA A 69 3.35 6.51 -12.06
N HIS A 70 2.33 5.66 -12.13
CA HIS A 70 0.97 6.05 -12.49
C HIS A 70 0.33 6.93 -11.42
N PHE A 71 0.28 6.45 -10.18
CA PHE A 71 -0.41 7.13 -9.08
C PHE A 71 0.32 8.37 -8.55
N GLN A 72 1.61 8.53 -8.80
CA GLN A 72 2.30 9.81 -8.56
C GLN A 72 1.71 10.95 -9.41
N LYS A 73 1.32 10.67 -10.65
CA LYS A 73 0.65 11.65 -11.53
C LYS A 73 -0.75 11.96 -11.04
N VAL A 74 -1.52 10.91 -10.69
CA VAL A 74 -2.89 11.03 -10.17
C VAL A 74 -2.92 11.80 -8.84
N ALA A 75 -2.02 11.47 -7.90
CA ALA A 75 -1.89 12.17 -6.63
C ALA A 75 -1.65 13.68 -6.82
N ARG A 76 -0.72 14.03 -7.71
CA ARG A 76 -0.42 15.43 -8.04
C ARG A 76 -1.59 16.14 -8.71
N GLU A 77 -2.24 15.50 -9.67
CA GLU A 77 -3.37 16.06 -10.41
C GLU A 77 -4.55 16.36 -9.48
N LEU A 78 -4.92 15.38 -8.66
CA LEU A 78 -6.07 15.46 -7.77
C LEU A 78 -5.75 16.13 -6.42
N GLN A 79 -4.47 16.39 -6.14
CA GLN A 79 -4.00 16.92 -4.85
C GLN A 79 -4.43 16.04 -3.67
N VAL A 80 -4.27 14.71 -3.79
CA VAL A 80 -4.63 13.70 -2.76
C VAL A 80 -3.43 12.89 -2.32
N VAL A 81 -3.48 12.37 -1.10
CA VAL A 81 -2.48 11.44 -0.57
C VAL A 81 -2.94 10.02 -0.90
N LEU A 82 -2.05 9.21 -1.48
CA LEU A 82 -2.31 7.85 -1.90
C LEU A 82 -1.31 6.86 -1.29
N PRO A 83 -1.70 6.06 -0.29
CA PRO A 83 -0.96 4.86 0.08
C PRO A 83 -1.15 3.78 -0.98
N ILE A 84 -0.06 3.34 -1.61
CA ILE A 84 -0.05 2.40 -2.74
C ILE A 84 0.63 1.11 -2.34
N SER A 85 -0.14 0.01 -2.32
CA SER A 85 0.36 -1.32 -1.96
C SER A 85 0.77 -2.11 -3.20
N PHE A 86 1.93 -2.78 -3.14
CA PHE A 86 2.40 -3.68 -4.19
C PHE A 86 3.42 -4.71 -3.68
N TYR A 87 3.81 -5.64 -4.56
CA TYR A 87 4.81 -6.67 -4.31
C TYR A 87 6.20 -6.17 -4.71
N GLU A 88 7.04 -5.84 -3.71
CA GLU A 88 8.38 -5.30 -3.93
C GLU A 88 9.43 -6.39 -4.08
N ARG A 89 10.37 -6.19 -5.01
CA ARG A 89 11.64 -6.87 -5.09
C ARG A 89 12.77 -5.92 -4.70
N ALA A 90 13.47 -6.23 -3.61
CA ALA A 90 14.64 -5.50 -3.14
C ALA A 90 15.87 -6.44 -3.12
N GLY A 91 16.65 -6.41 -4.18
CA GLY A 91 17.73 -7.37 -4.37
C GLY A 91 17.21 -8.81 -4.48
N ARG A 92 17.56 -9.66 -3.50
CA ARG A 92 17.08 -11.04 -3.41
C ARG A 92 15.84 -11.20 -2.55
N ALA A 93 15.54 -10.21 -1.73
CA ALA A 93 14.36 -10.22 -0.85
C ALA A 93 13.11 -9.73 -1.58
N ARG A 94 11.96 -10.15 -1.08
CA ARG A 94 10.64 -9.73 -1.58
C ARG A 94 9.77 -9.34 -0.40
N PHE A 95 8.98 -8.28 -0.58
CA PHE A 95 8.19 -7.71 0.49
C PHE A 95 6.78 -7.34 0.02
N ASN A 96 5.82 -7.48 0.90
CA ASN A 96 4.53 -6.81 0.78
C ASN A 96 4.70 -5.39 1.33
N ILE A 97 4.44 -4.37 0.53
CA ILE A 97 4.72 -2.99 0.93
C ILE A 97 3.56 -2.03 0.70
N ILE A 98 3.67 -0.87 1.33
CA ILE A 98 2.93 0.35 0.98
C ILE A 98 3.93 1.48 0.76
N ALA A 99 3.83 2.15 -0.39
CA ALA A 99 4.47 3.43 -0.66
C ALA A 99 3.51 4.58 -0.33
N ILE A 100 4.02 5.66 0.24
CA ILE A 100 3.20 6.84 0.55
C ILE A 100 3.47 7.91 -0.49
N LEU A 101 2.47 8.18 -1.32
CA LEU A 101 2.50 9.26 -2.31
C LEU A 101 1.79 10.48 -1.73
N ASP A 102 2.49 11.60 -1.63
CA ASP A 102 1.90 12.85 -1.15
C ASP A 102 1.12 13.57 -2.25
N ALA A 103 0.36 14.56 -1.87
CA ALA A 103 -0.52 15.35 -2.73
C ALA A 103 0.21 16.13 -3.85
N ASP A 104 1.52 16.31 -3.76
CA ASP A 104 2.35 16.88 -4.82
C ASP A 104 2.90 15.80 -5.79
N GLY A 105 2.57 14.52 -5.54
CA GLY A 105 3.05 13.36 -6.28
C GLY A 105 4.43 12.87 -5.84
N SER A 106 5.02 13.42 -4.80
CA SER A 106 6.26 12.91 -4.24
C SER A 106 6.05 11.57 -3.53
N ASN A 107 7.02 10.67 -3.64
CA ASN A 107 7.04 9.42 -2.87
C ASN A 107 7.83 9.66 -1.57
N LEU A 108 7.13 9.67 -0.45
CA LEU A 108 7.70 9.90 0.88
C LEU A 108 8.44 8.68 1.46
N GLY A 109 8.42 7.57 0.74
CA GLY A 109 9.06 6.33 1.15
C GLY A 109 8.08 5.18 1.34
N VAL A 110 8.59 4.05 1.84
CA VAL A 110 7.85 2.79 1.94
C VAL A 110 7.80 2.26 3.36
N TYR A 111 6.73 1.54 3.66
CA TYR A 111 6.61 0.61 4.76
C TYR A 111 6.57 -0.82 4.21
N ARG A 112 7.36 -1.72 4.76
CA ARG A 112 7.34 -3.16 4.48
C ARG A 112 6.61 -3.87 5.60
N LYS A 113 5.60 -4.68 5.26
CA LYS A 113 4.76 -5.43 6.19
C LYS A 113 5.61 -6.23 7.18
N SER A 114 5.44 -5.96 8.46
CA SER A 114 6.24 -6.57 9.53
C SER A 114 5.76 -7.98 9.87
N HIS A 115 4.45 -8.18 9.95
CA HIS A 115 3.84 -9.44 10.36
C HIS A 115 3.28 -10.18 9.15
N ILE A 116 3.97 -11.26 8.76
CA ILE A 116 3.62 -12.06 7.59
C ILE A 116 2.83 -13.29 8.05
N PRO A 117 1.52 -13.37 7.72
CA PRO A 117 0.71 -14.53 8.06
C PRO A 117 1.08 -15.75 7.20
N ASP A 118 0.71 -16.94 7.69
CA ASP A 118 0.81 -18.16 6.92
C ASP A 118 -0.27 -19.14 7.34
N GLY A 119 -0.96 -19.70 6.35
CA GLY A 119 -2.05 -20.65 6.58
C GLY A 119 -2.83 -20.95 5.30
N PRO A 120 -3.80 -21.87 5.36
CA PRO A 120 -4.63 -22.20 4.21
C PRO A 120 -5.31 -20.95 3.63
N GLY A 121 -5.03 -20.67 2.34
CA GLY A 121 -5.59 -19.53 1.63
C GLY A 121 -4.79 -18.23 1.73
N TYR A 122 -3.72 -18.20 2.55
CA TYR A 122 -2.82 -17.04 2.68
C TYR A 122 -1.38 -17.47 3.03
N HIS A 123 -0.73 -18.12 2.06
CA HIS A 123 0.66 -18.60 2.19
C HIS A 123 1.66 -17.45 1.93
N GLU A 124 1.54 -16.38 2.70
CA GLU A 124 2.34 -15.17 2.49
C GLU A 124 3.83 -15.38 2.80
N LYS A 125 4.19 -16.25 3.74
CA LYS A 125 5.59 -16.57 4.04
C LYS A 125 6.35 -17.23 2.89
N TYR A 126 5.64 -17.79 1.91
CA TYR A 126 6.26 -18.30 0.68
C TYR A 126 6.76 -17.16 -0.21
N TYR A 127 6.10 -16.00 -0.17
CA TYR A 127 6.36 -14.89 -1.07
C TYR A 127 7.13 -13.75 -0.42
N PHE A 128 6.86 -13.45 0.84
CA PHE A 128 7.34 -12.23 1.49
C PHE A 128 8.27 -12.51 2.66
N ASN A 129 9.34 -11.72 2.70
CA ASN A 129 10.16 -11.58 3.88
C ASN A 129 9.47 -10.66 4.90
N PRO A 130 9.66 -10.85 6.22
CA PRO A 130 9.28 -9.85 7.21
C PRO A 130 9.91 -8.49 6.90
N GLY A 131 9.14 -7.43 7.07
CA GLY A 131 9.59 -6.07 6.80
C GLY A 131 10.74 -5.63 7.71
N ASP A 132 11.63 -4.82 7.15
CA ASP A 132 12.84 -4.31 7.79
C ASP A 132 12.82 -2.78 7.99
N THR A 133 11.71 -2.12 7.64
CA THR A 133 11.57 -0.66 7.73
C THR A 133 11.20 -0.16 9.12
N GLY A 134 10.74 -1.04 10.00
CA GLY A 134 10.06 -0.65 11.23
C GLY A 134 8.73 0.07 10.96
N PHE A 135 8.00 0.38 12.03
CA PHE A 135 6.78 1.18 11.94
C PHE A 135 7.14 2.66 11.77
N LYS A 136 6.46 3.31 10.82
CA LYS A 136 6.76 4.70 10.43
C LYS A 136 5.50 5.56 10.44
N VAL A 137 5.72 6.86 10.61
CA VAL A 137 4.71 7.90 10.43
C VAL A 137 5.26 8.91 9.43
N TRP A 138 4.44 9.31 8.48
CA TRP A 138 4.79 10.31 7.46
C TRP A 138 4.00 11.59 7.67
N ASP A 139 4.70 12.71 7.56
CA ASP A 139 4.07 14.02 7.45
C ASP A 139 3.62 14.20 6.02
N THR A 140 2.29 14.16 5.80
CA THR A 140 1.69 14.43 4.49
C THR A 140 1.06 15.82 4.50
N ARG A 141 0.68 16.29 3.32
CA ARG A 141 0.02 17.59 3.17
C ARG A 141 -1.18 17.79 4.10
N TYR A 142 -1.91 16.73 4.42
CA TYR A 142 -3.19 16.85 5.15
C TYR A 142 -3.14 16.32 6.57
N ALA A 143 -2.29 15.36 6.85
CA ALA A 143 -2.18 14.75 8.19
C ALA A 143 -0.87 13.98 8.34
N LYS A 144 -0.51 13.70 9.60
CA LYS A 144 0.47 12.64 9.90
C LYS A 144 -0.24 11.30 9.77
N ILE A 145 0.31 10.39 8.97
CA ILE A 145 -0.26 9.06 8.75
C ILE A 145 0.74 7.97 9.12
N GLY A 146 0.27 6.99 9.89
CA GLY A 146 0.94 5.71 10.09
C GLY A 146 0.21 4.64 9.31
N VAL A 147 0.92 3.64 8.83
CA VAL A 147 0.32 2.52 8.07
C VAL A 147 0.72 1.18 8.66
N GLY A 148 -0.22 0.23 8.61
CA GLY A 148 -0.01 -1.18 8.86
C GLY A 148 -0.74 -1.96 7.76
N ILE A 149 -0.25 -3.15 7.43
CA ILE A 149 -0.82 -3.97 6.36
C ILE A 149 -1.47 -5.21 6.97
N CYS A 150 -2.78 -5.38 6.76
CA CYS A 150 -3.54 -6.58 7.05
C CYS A 150 -3.29 -7.12 8.48
N TRP A 151 -2.47 -8.16 8.64
CA TRP A 151 -2.21 -8.81 9.92
C TRP A 151 -1.48 -7.93 10.94
N ASP A 152 -0.78 -6.87 10.50
CA ASP A 152 -0.14 -5.90 11.42
C ASP A 152 -1.15 -5.30 12.41
N GLN A 153 -2.43 -5.14 12.02
CA GLN A 153 -3.48 -4.60 12.88
C GLN A 153 -3.77 -5.45 14.13
N TRP A 154 -3.41 -6.74 14.11
CA TRP A 154 -3.62 -7.66 15.23
C TRP A 154 -2.58 -7.48 16.35
N PHE A 155 -1.50 -6.76 16.06
CA PHE A 155 -0.40 -6.51 16.97
C PHE A 155 -0.51 -5.08 17.50
N PRO A 156 -0.92 -4.87 18.76
CA PRO A 156 -1.11 -3.52 19.31
C PRO A 156 0.19 -2.71 19.34
N GLU A 157 1.36 -3.37 19.29
CA GLU A 157 2.67 -2.75 19.18
C GLU A 157 2.80 -1.92 17.90
N ALA A 158 2.17 -2.32 16.80
CA ALA A 158 2.17 -1.57 15.55
C ALA A 158 1.58 -0.16 15.77
N ALA A 159 0.36 -0.08 16.28
CA ALA A 159 -0.30 1.20 16.56
C ALA A 159 0.42 1.98 17.67
N ARG A 160 0.86 1.29 18.74
CA ARG A 160 1.56 1.93 19.86
C ARG A 160 2.89 2.55 19.46
N SER A 161 3.64 1.92 18.53
CA SER A 161 4.91 2.46 18.05
C SER A 161 4.73 3.70 17.18
N MET A 162 3.62 3.82 16.47
CA MET A 162 3.31 4.97 15.62
C MET A 162 2.67 6.13 16.39
N ALA A 163 1.91 5.86 17.45
CA ALA A 163 1.17 6.86 18.21
C ALA A 163 2.04 7.98 18.83
N PRO A 164 3.22 7.71 19.44
CA PRO A 164 4.06 8.77 20.01
C PRO A 164 4.67 9.70 18.97
N VAL A 165 4.84 9.25 17.73
CA VAL A 165 5.40 10.03 16.62
C VAL A 165 4.30 10.89 15.98
N SER A 166 3.05 10.45 16.11
CA SER A 166 1.86 11.15 15.65
C SER A 166 1.25 11.95 16.79
N TYR A 167 1.72 13.16 17.04
CA TYR A 167 1.16 14.06 18.07
C TYR A 167 -0.28 14.53 17.79
N THR A 168 -0.97 13.98 16.84
CA THR A 168 -2.33 14.37 16.47
C THR A 168 -3.24 13.17 16.32
N HIS A 169 -4.07 12.96 17.36
CA HIS A 169 -5.34 12.24 17.32
C HIS A 169 -5.35 10.72 17.08
N LEU A 170 -5.08 9.98 18.15
CA LEU A 170 -5.90 8.83 18.49
C LEU A 170 -6.98 9.31 19.48
N ARG A 171 -8.10 9.75 18.96
CA ARG A 171 -9.37 9.86 19.69
C ARG A 171 -10.39 8.98 19.02
#